data_b5ac6a505add8822f9b05ed2b354276e
#
_entry.id   b5ac6a505add8822f9b05ed2b354276e
#
_cell.length_a   1.000
_cell.length_b   1.000
_cell.length_c   1.000
_cell.angle_alpha   90.00
_cell.angle_beta   90.00
_cell.angle_gamma   90.00
#
_symmetry.space_group_name_H-M   'P 1'
#
loop_
_entity.id
_entity.type
_entity.pdbx_description
1 polymer ?
#
loop_
_entity_poly.entity_id
_entity_poly.type
_entity_poly.pdbx_seq_one_letter_code
_entity_poly.pdbx_strand_id
1 'polypeptide(L)'
;MFIDTSAVVAILCGEPEADRYLALLAGTGETFTGAHVRLESTIILARNLGLDIETAARLYDDFLTEAGVTVMAITDRISRKAVLAFARFGKGGGHPAQLNFGDCLSYACAADRMSQILFKGADFTWTDLEPAHLDP
;
A
#
# COMPACT_ATOMS: atom_id res chain seq x y z
N MET A 1 4.56 -1.18 10.30
CA MET A 1 4.72 -0.55 8.96
C MET A 1 3.54 -0.96 8.08
N PHE A 2 2.85 -0.01 7.47
CA PHE A 2 1.81 -0.26 6.45
C PHE A 2 2.46 -0.51 5.09
N ILE A 3 1.90 -1.46 4.31
CA ILE A 3 2.38 -1.78 2.97
C ILE A 3 1.30 -1.43 1.96
N ASP A 4 1.61 -0.48 1.07
CA ASP A 4 0.70 -0.04 0.01
C ASP A 4 0.73 -0.97 -1.21
N THR A 5 -0.32 -0.93 -2.01
CA THR A 5 -0.44 -1.65 -3.29
C THR A 5 0.81 -1.48 -4.16
N SER A 6 1.32 -0.27 -4.28
CA SER A 6 2.50 0.03 -5.12
C SER A 6 3.75 -0.75 -4.69
N ALA A 7 3.95 -0.93 -3.38
CA ALA A 7 5.07 -1.72 -2.86
C ALA A 7 4.85 -3.23 -3.06
N VAL A 8 3.64 -3.72 -2.82
CA VAL A 8 3.30 -5.13 -3.07
C VAL A 8 3.53 -5.50 -4.54
N VAL A 9 3.05 -4.68 -5.44
CA VAL A 9 3.22 -4.89 -6.89
C VAL A 9 4.69 -4.84 -7.28
N ALA A 10 5.45 -3.89 -6.77
CA ALA A 10 6.89 -3.79 -7.05
C ALA A 10 7.64 -5.07 -6.62
N ILE A 11 7.32 -5.61 -5.45
CA ILE A 11 7.92 -6.85 -4.95
C ILE A 11 7.54 -8.03 -5.84
N LEU A 12 6.25 -8.24 -6.09
CA LEU A 12 5.76 -9.43 -6.78
C LEU A 12 6.03 -9.41 -8.29
N CYS A 13 6.19 -8.23 -8.89
CA CYS A 13 6.62 -8.09 -10.28
C CYS A 13 8.14 -8.08 -10.45
N GLY A 14 8.92 -8.17 -9.38
CA GLY A 14 10.37 -8.17 -9.45
C GLY A 14 10.95 -6.86 -9.96
N GLU A 15 10.35 -5.73 -9.60
CA GLU A 15 10.84 -4.42 -9.97
C GLU A 15 12.18 -4.10 -9.27
N PRO A 16 12.96 -3.09 -9.72
CA PRO A 16 14.30 -2.81 -9.15
C PRO A 16 14.33 -2.60 -7.64
N GLU A 17 13.23 -2.12 -7.05
CA GLU A 17 13.11 -1.87 -5.60
C GLU A 17 12.77 -3.12 -4.77
N ALA A 18 12.41 -4.23 -5.40
CA ALA A 18 11.86 -5.42 -4.75
C ALA A 18 12.73 -5.95 -3.61
N ASP A 19 14.02 -6.14 -3.85
CA ASP A 19 14.95 -6.67 -2.84
C ASP A 19 15.08 -5.74 -1.64
N ARG A 20 15.11 -4.44 -1.88
CA ARG A 20 15.17 -3.43 -0.83
C ARG A 20 13.89 -3.44 0.02
N TYR A 21 12.73 -3.53 -0.61
CA TYR A 21 11.45 -3.60 0.10
C TYR A 21 11.32 -4.88 0.90
N LEU A 22 11.74 -6.03 0.37
CA LEU A 22 11.78 -7.28 1.11
C LEU A 22 12.71 -7.20 2.33
N ALA A 23 13.86 -6.57 2.21
CA ALA A 23 14.77 -6.36 3.33
C ALA A 23 14.15 -5.47 4.42
N LEU A 24 13.41 -4.43 4.04
CA LEU A 24 12.66 -3.58 4.98
C LEU A 24 11.58 -4.37 5.73
N LEU A 25 10.82 -5.21 5.01
CA LEU A 25 9.80 -6.08 5.62
C LEU A 25 10.42 -7.04 6.64
N ALA A 26 11.53 -7.69 6.28
CA ALA A 26 12.21 -8.63 7.15
C ALA A 26 12.81 -7.98 8.41
N GLY A 27 13.22 -6.72 8.31
CA GLY A 27 13.81 -5.95 9.42
C GLY A 27 12.80 -5.21 10.30
N THR A 28 11.52 -5.21 9.92
CA THR A 28 10.45 -4.49 10.63
C THR A 28 9.67 -5.47 11.51
N GLY A 29 9.28 -5.05 12.71
CA GLY A 29 8.49 -5.88 13.62
C GLY A 29 7.11 -6.18 13.09
N GLU A 30 6.15 -5.29 13.28
CA GLU A 30 4.77 -5.48 12.80
C GLU A 30 4.59 -4.87 11.40
N THR A 31 4.09 -5.70 10.47
CA THR A 31 3.74 -5.29 9.13
C THR A 31 2.26 -5.59 8.84
N PHE A 32 1.58 -4.66 8.20
CA PHE A 32 0.17 -4.81 7.88
C PHE A 32 -0.20 -4.07 6.60
N THR A 33 -1.33 -4.44 6.03
CA THR A 33 -1.92 -3.81 4.85
C THR A 33 -3.41 -3.63 5.04
N GLY A 34 -4.06 -2.88 4.15
CA GLY A 34 -5.51 -2.70 4.19
C GLY A 34 -6.24 -3.75 3.33
N ALA A 35 -7.48 -4.07 3.71
CA ALA A 35 -8.28 -5.04 2.96
C ALA A 35 -8.51 -4.65 1.49
N HIS A 36 -8.54 -3.35 1.17
CA HIS A 36 -8.66 -2.83 -0.20
C HIS A 36 -7.45 -3.14 -1.10
N VAL A 37 -6.26 -3.29 -0.51
CA VAL A 37 -5.01 -3.57 -1.23
C VAL A 37 -5.07 -4.92 -1.93
N ARG A 38 -5.83 -5.88 -1.39
CA ARG A 38 -6.05 -7.19 -2.02
C ARG A 38 -6.59 -7.04 -3.44
N LEU A 39 -7.68 -6.32 -3.61
CA LEU A 39 -8.32 -6.17 -4.92
C LEU A 39 -7.45 -5.36 -5.89
N GLU A 40 -6.91 -4.25 -5.44
CA GLU A 40 -6.01 -3.43 -6.27
C GLU A 40 -4.80 -4.23 -6.75
N SER A 41 -4.10 -4.89 -5.82
CA SER A 41 -2.92 -5.70 -6.15
C SER A 41 -3.26 -6.85 -7.08
N THR A 42 -4.35 -7.57 -6.82
CA THR A 42 -4.78 -8.69 -7.67
C THR A 42 -5.02 -8.24 -9.10
N ILE A 43 -5.74 -7.14 -9.31
CA ILE A 43 -6.03 -6.61 -10.64
C ILE A 43 -4.73 -6.23 -11.38
N ILE A 44 -3.82 -5.53 -10.69
CA ILE A 44 -2.57 -5.07 -11.30
C ILE A 44 -1.64 -6.25 -11.59
N LEU A 45 -1.50 -7.19 -10.66
CA LEU A 45 -0.68 -8.40 -10.86
C LEU A 45 -1.19 -9.25 -12.03
N ALA A 46 -2.50 -9.47 -12.13
CA ALA A 46 -3.09 -10.19 -13.24
C ALA A 46 -2.72 -9.56 -14.58
N ARG A 47 -2.85 -8.25 -14.68
CA ARG A 47 -2.51 -7.50 -15.90
C ARG A 47 -1.00 -7.54 -16.20
N ASN A 48 -0.17 -7.24 -15.21
CA ASN A 48 1.28 -7.07 -15.42
C ASN A 48 1.98 -8.41 -15.66
N LEU A 49 1.51 -9.50 -15.06
CA LEU A 49 2.11 -10.83 -15.17
C LEU A 49 1.37 -11.75 -16.14
N GLY A 50 0.29 -11.29 -16.77
CA GLY A 50 -0.50 -12.12 -17.68
C GLY A 50 -1.18 -13.30 -17.01
N LEU A 51 -1.63 -13.13 -15.76
CA LEU A 51 -2.29 -14.17 -14.96
C LEU A 51 -3.81 -14.01 -14.99
N ASP A 52 -4.54 -15.13 -14.80
CA ASP A 52 -5.94 -15.03 -14.42
C ASP A 52 -6.10 -14.46 -13.00
N ILE A 53 -7.30 -13.97 -12.71
CA ILE A 53 -7.58 -13.30 -11.43
C ILE A 53 -7.36 -14.23 -10.23
N GLU A 54 -7.77 -15.48 -10.32
CA GLU A 54 -7.64 -16.43 -9.21
C GLU A 54 -6.18 -16.74 -8.91
N THR A 55 -5.34 -16.91 -9.94
CA THR A 55 -3.91 -17.11 -9.77
C THR A 55 -3.23 -15.88 -9.18
N ALA A 56 -3.58 -14.69 -9.65
CA ALA A 56 -3.07 -13.43 -9.09
C ALA A 56 -3.48 -13.25 -7.62
N ALA A 57 -4.71 -13.61 -7.28
CA ALA A 57 -5.19 -13.55 -5.90
C ALA A 57 -4.41 -14.52 -4.98
N ARG A 58 -4.12 -15.74 -5.44
CA ARG A 58 -3.29 -16.69 -4.69
C ARG A 58 -1.87 -16.19 -4.50
N LEU A 59 -1.27 -15.60 -5.54
CA LEU A 59 0.06 -15.00 -5.45
C LEU A 59 0.12 -13.92 -4.35
N TYR A 60 -0.89 -13.06 -4.30
CA TYR A 60 -1.01 -12.05 -3.26
C TYR A 60 -1.16 -12.68 -1.86
N ASP A 61 -2.05 -13.65 -1.69
CA ASP A 61 -2.28 -14.31 -0.41
C ASP A 61 -1.06 -15.06 0.11
N ASP A 62 -0.36 -15.75 -0.77
CA ASP A 62 0.90 -16.44 -0.43
C ASP A 62 1.97 -15.45 0.02
N PHE A 63 2.07 -14.31 -0.64
CA PHE A 63 2.98 -13.24 -0.24
C PHE A 63 2.67 -12.74 1.18
N LEU A 64 1.41 -12.45 1.50
CA LEU A 64 1.03 -12.00 2.84
C LEU A 64 1.41 -13.03 3.91
N THR A 65 1.15 -14.31 3.62
CA THR A 65 1.46 -15.41 4.53
C THR A 65 2.97 -15.55 4.76
N GLU A 66 3.75 -15.59 3.69
CA GLU A 66 5.20 -15.75 3.75
C GLU A 66 5.91 -14.55 4.41
N ALA A 67 5.43 -13.34 4.12
CA ALA A 67 6.00 -12.12 4.69
C ALA A 67 5.45 -11.78 6.09
N GLY A 68 4.47 -12.54 6.59
CA GLY A 68 3.87 -12.29 7.90
C GLY A 68 3.06 -10.98 7.97
N VAL A 69 2.46 -10.56 6.85
CA VAL A 69 1.69 -9.32 6.77
C VAL A 69 0.25 -9.57 7.21
N THR A 70 -0.23 -8.80 8.19
CA THR A 70 -1.62 -8.87 8.63
C THR A 70 -2.51 -7.92 7.82
N VAL A 71 -3.81 -8.21 7.77
CA VAL A 71 -4.79 -7.41 7.02
C VAL A 71 -5.67 -6.62 7.98
N MET A 72 -5.71 -5.31 7.78
CA MET A 72 -6.58 -4.38 8.51
C MET A 72 -7.91 -4.22 7.78
N ALA A 73 -9.03 -4.37 8.50
CA ALA A 73 -10.35 -4.16 7.95
C ALA A 73 -10.59 -2.68 7.59
N ILE A 74 -11.29 -2.45 6.49
CA ILE A 74 -11.79 -1.11 6.13
C ILE A 74 -13.13 -0.92 6.82
N THR A 75 -13.10 -0.33 8.00
CA THR A 75 -14.27 0.00 8.80
C THR A 75 -14.88 1.33 8.39
N ASP A 76 -16.07 1.65 8.91
CA ASP A 76 -16.68 2.98 8.73
C ASP A 76 -15.75 4.08 9.25
N ARG A 77 -15.06 3.85 10.36
CA ARG A 77 -14.06 4.79 10.90
C ARG A 77 -12.92 5.06 9.91
N ILE A 78 -12.38 4.02 9.29
CA ILE A 78 -11.33 4.14 8.28
C ILE A 78 -11.84 4.88 7.05
N SER A 79 -13.05 4.56 6.58
CA SER A 79 -13.62 5.25 5.42
C SER A 79 -13.83 6.74 5.68
N ARG A 80 -14.22 7.14 6.88
CA ARG A 80 -14.33 8.56 7.27
C ARG A 80 -12.98 9.26 7.25
N LYS A 81 -11.94 8.62 7.75
CA LYS A 81 -10.57 9.15 7.66
C LYS A 81 -10.10 9.29 6.22
N ALA A 82 -10.45 8.35 5.35
CA ALA A 82 -10.13 8.42 3.93
C ALA A 82 -10.82 9.62 3.24
N VAL A 83 -12.06 9.93 3.60
CA VAL A 83 -12.76 11.15 3.12
C VAL A 83 -12.00 12.41 3.51
N LEU A 84 -11.55 12.50 4.76
CA LEU A 84 -10.73 13.64 5.23
C LEU A 84 -9.39 13.71 4.51
N ALA A 85 -8.76 12.57 4.25
CA ALA A 85 -7.53 12.49 3.47
C ALA A 85 -7.74 12.99 2.03
N PHE A 86 -8.83 12.62 1.40
CA PHE A 86 -9.17 13.11 0.07
C PHE A 86 -9.40 14.61 0.05
N ALA A 87 -10.10 15.15 1.04
CA ALA A 87 -10.32 16.59 1.16
C ALA A 87 -9.01 17.37 1.26
N ARG A 88 -8.00 16.78 1.92
CA ARG A 88 -6.70 17.42 2.17
C ARG A 88 -5.68 17.16 1.06
N PHE A 89 -5.58 15.94 0.58
CA PHE A 89 -4.51 15.46 -0.32
C PHE A 89 -5.02 14.90 -1.64
N GLY A 90 -6.31 14.87 -1.87
CA GLY A 90 -6.92 14.17 -2.99
C GLY A 90 -6.62 14.78 -4.34
N LYS A 91 -6.64 13.94 -5.36
CA LYS A 91 -6.47 14.32 -6.76
C LYS A 91 -7.55 15.31 -7.19
N GLY A 92 -7.13 16.35 -7.89
CA GLY A 92 -8.03 17.41 -8.38
C GLY A 92 -8.21 18.57 -7.41
N GLY A 93 -7.72 18.52 -6.18
CA GLY A 93 -7.79 19.59 -5.17
C GLY A 93 -6.62 20.58 -5.19
N GLY A 94 -5.69 20.44 -6.15
CA GLY A 94 -4.52 21.33 -6.27
C GLY A 94 -3.36 21.00 -5.35
N HIS A 95 -3.48 19.99 -4.48
CA HIS A 95 -2.39 19.55 -3.60
C HIS A 95 -1.42 18.63 -4.35
N PRO A 96 -0.09 18.75 -4.14
CA PRO A 96 0.90 17.94 -4.86
C PRO A 96 0.81 16.42 -4.64
N ALA A 97 0.24 15.95 -3.54
CA ALA A 97 0.10 14.53 -3.24
C ALA A 97 -0.78 13.77 -4.24
N GLN A 98 -1.84 14.41 -4.75
CA GLN A 98 -2.71 13.84 -5.78
C GLN A 98 -3.25 12.43 -5.47
N LEU A 99 -3.64 12.18 -4.21
CA LEU A 99 -4.10 10.86 -3.77
C LEU A 99 -5.39 10.46 -4.50
N ASN A 100 -5.40 9.25 -5.06
CA ASN A 100 -6.59 8.63 -5.64
C ASN A 100 -7.43 7.91 -4.56
N PHE A 101 -8.48 7.20 -4.97
CA PHE A 101 -9.38 6.46 -4.08
C PHE A 101 -8.63 5.45 -3.19
N GLY A 102 -7.82 4.58 -3.79
CA GLY A 102 -7.06 3.58 -3.06
C GLY A 102 -6.00 4.18 -2.15
N ASP A 103 -5.30 5.22 -2.61
CA ASP A 103 -4.30 5.94 -1.83
C ASP A 103 -4.90 6.54 -0.55
N CYS A 104 -6.11 7.09 -0.63
CA CYS A 104 -6.79 7.65 0.54
C CYS A 104 -7.12 6.58 1.58
N LEU A 105 -7.48 5.37 1.16
CA LEU A 105 -7.70 4.25 2.06
C LEU A 105 -6.39 3.76 2.68
N SER A 106 -5.33 3.64 1.91
CA SER A 106 -3.98 3.31 2.41
C SER A 106 -3.49 4.35 3.41
N TYR A 107 -3.64 5.64 3.09
CA TYR A 107 -3.33 6.72 4.01
C TYR A 107 -4.10 6.59 5.33
N ALA A 108 -5.42 6.38 5.25
CA ALA A 108 -6.27 6.27 6.43
C ALA A 108 -5.86 5.11 7.34
N CYS A 109 -5.52 3.95 6.76
CA CYS A 109 -5.04 2.79 7.52
C CYS A 109 -3.71 3.08 8.23
N ALA A 110 -2.74 3.65 7.52
CA ALA A 110 -1.44 3.97 8.09
C ALA A 110 -1.56 5.04 9.19
N ALA A 111 -2.30 6.11 8.94
CA ALA A 111 -2.53 7.20 9.88
C ALA A 111 -3.27 6.72 11.14
N ASP A 112 -4.24 5.82 10.99
CA ASP A 112 -5.00 5.28 12.12
C ASP A 112 -4.13 4.54 13.13
N ARG A 113 -3.08 3.89 12.67
CA ARG A 113 -2.10 3.20 13.51
C ARG A 113 -0.83 4.01 13.78
N MET A 114 -0.78 5.27 13.37
CA MET A 114 0.41 6.12 13.47
C MET A 114 1.65 5.41 12.93
N SER A 115 1.51 4.77 11.79
CA SER A 115 2.51 3.88 11.20
C SER A 115 3.21 4.54 10.02
N GLN A 116 4.48 4.18 9.83
CA GLN A 116 5.18 4.41 8.57
C GLN A 116 4.48 3.68 7.44
N ILE A 117 4.67 4.17 6.21
CA ILE A 117 4.13 3.57 4.99
C ILE A 117 5.24 3.19 4.01
N LEU A 118 5.21 1.95 3.51
CA LEU A 118 6.05 1.47 2.42
C LEU A 118 5.27 1.58 1.10
N PHE A 119 5.80 2.34 0.17
CA PHE A 119 5.18 2.61 -1.14
C PHE A 119 6.24 2.85 -2.21
N LYS A 120 5.83 2.74 -3.46
CA LYS A 120 6.60 3.16 -4.63
C LYS A 120 5.95 4.38 -5.28
N GLY A 121 6.77 5.33 -5.73
CA GLY A 121 6.30 6.57 -6.33
C GLY A 121 6.40 7.76 -5.40
N ALA A 122 5.73 8.85 -5.73
CA ALA A 122 5.85 10.13 -5.03
C ALA A 122 4.59 10.56 -4.25
N ASP A 123 3.47 9.86 -4.41
CA ASP A 123 2.17 10.36 -3.94
C ASP A 123 2.13 10.59 -2.43
N PHE A 124 2.60 9.64 -1.63
CA PHE A 124 2.61 9.76 -0.17
C PHE A 124 3.72 10.66 0.37
N THR A 125 4.74 10.98 -0.43
CA THR A 125 5.83 11.87 -0.04
C THR A 125 5.33 13.26 0.35
N TRP A 126 4.23 13.70 -0.25
CA TRP A 126 3.64 15.02 0.00
C TRP A 126 2.58 15.03 1.10
N THR A 127 2.40 13.91 1.78
CA THR A 127 1.50 13.81 2.95
C THR A 127 2.28 13.97 4.26
N ASP A 128 1.59 13.89 5.38
CA ASP A 128 2.17 13.89 6.70
C ASP A 128 2.52 12.48 7.22
N LEU A 129 2.41 11.45 6.37
CA LEU A 129 2.88 10.11 6.70
C LEU A 129 4.41 10.04 6.60
N GLU A 130 5.02 9.30 7.51
CA GLU A 130 6.45 9.00 7.46
C GLU A 130 6.71 7.85 6.48
N PRO A 131 7.52 8.07 5.41
CA PRO A 131 7.94 6.98 4.53
C PRO A 131 8.78 5.95 5.29
N ALA A 132 8.53 4.67 5.04
CA ALA A 132 9.33 3.57 5.60
C ALA A 132 10.71 3.45 4.93
N HIS A 133 10.86 4.01 3.75
CA HIS A 133 12.10 4.08 3.00
C HIS A 133 12.46 5.54 2.77
N LEU A 134 13.58 5.95 3.29
CA LEU A 134 14.22 7.18 2.85
C LEU A 134 15.13 6.77 1.70
N ASP A 135 14.94 7.38 0.56
CA ASP A 135 15.96 7.32 -0.48
C ASP A 135 17.21 8.04 0.05
N PRO A 136 18.37 7.42 -0.11
CA PRO A 136 19.60 8.06 0.26
C PRO A 136 19.87 9.27 -0.63
#